data_f3fe34b930f45e920df4fdf95849fdeb
#
_entry.id   f3fe34b930f45e920df4fdf95849fdeb
#
_cell.length_a   1.000
_cell.length_b   1.000
_cell.length_c   1.000
_cell.angle_alpha   90.00
_cell.angle_beta   90.00
_cell.angle_gamma   90.00
#
_symmetry.space_group_name_H-M   'P 1'
#
loop_
_entity.id
_entity.type
_entity.pdbx_description
1 polymer ?
#
loop_
_entity_poly.entity_id
_entity_poly.type
_entity_poly.pdbx_seq_one_letter_code
_entity_poly.pdbx_strand_id
1 'polypeptide(L)'
;MYCMTVEYPKTEGSRFDYDYYRDHHMPLCSRLFADHGFRGVVLRTGGGKGPGSADLNWVSLDLIFDSADQMQAALAAAGQEVTADVPNYTDVRPRMSFSEIAVELG
;
A
#
# COMPACT_ATOMS: atom_id res chain seq x y z
N MET A 1 1.73 12.11 12.16
CA MET A 1 1.14 10.99 11.44
C MET A 1 2.20 10.03 10.95
N TYR A 2 1.86 8.80 10.78
CA TYR A 2 2.79 7.74 10.40
C TYR A 2 2.36 7.08 9.11
N CYS A 3 3.34 6.65 8.30
CA CYS A 3 3.09 6.14 6.94
C CYS A 3 3.73 4.77 6.75
N MET A 4 2.95 3.84 6.19
CA MET A 4 3.48 2.59 5.65
C MET A 4 3.46 2.67 4.14
N THR A 5 4.63 2.56 3.52
CA THR A 5 4.76 2.56 2.07
C THR A 5 4.91 1.13 1.58
N VAL A 6 4.08 0.76 0.62
CA VAL A 6 4.08 -0.58 0.01
C VAL A 6 4.31 -0.41 -1.48
N GLU A 7 5.37 -1.05 -2.00
CA GLU A 7 5.72 -0.97 -3.41
C GLU A 7 5.73 -2.37 -4.02
N TYR A 8 5.08 -2.52 -5.18
CA TYR A 8 5.05 -3.79 -5.92
C TYR A 8 5.97 -3.67 -7.13
N PRO A 9 7.20 -4.22 -7.05
CA PRO A 9 8.16 -4.10 -8.16
C PRO A 9 7.63 -4.73 -9.44
N LYS A 10 7.83 -4.03 -10.55
CA LYS A 10 7.44 -4.54 -11.87
C LYS A 10 8.61 -5.35 -12.44
N THR A 11 8.60 -6.64 -12.16
CA THR A 11 9.63 -7.56 -12.65
C THR A 11 9.16 -8.26 -13.93
N GLU A 12 10.13 -8.75 -14.70
CA GLU A 12 9.83 -9.45 -15.94
C GLU A 12 8.97 -10.69 -15.66
N GLY A 13 7.90 -10.85 -16.44
CA GLY A 13 6.98 -11.98 -16.31
C GLY A 13 6.02 -11.87 -15.13
N SER A 14 6.10 -10.81 -14.33
CA SER A 14 5.17 -10.61 -13.23
C SER A 14 3.81 -10.12 -13.71
N ARG A 15 2.79 -10.33 -12.86
CA ARG A 15 1.43 -9.87 -13.14
C ARG A 15 0.90 -9.01 -12.00
N PHE A 16 -0.02 -8.12 -12.34
CA PHE A 16 -0.71 -7.30 -11.35
C PHE A 16 -2.10 -6.95 -11.88
N ASP A 17 -3.14 -7.38 -11.19
CA ASP A 17 -4.52 -7.05 -11.53
C ASP A 17 -4.90 -5.75 -10.83
N TYR A 18 -4.71 -4.64 -11.53
CA TYR A 18 -4.95 -3.31 -10.98
C TYR A 18 -6.42 -3.09 -10.61
N ASP A 19 -7.36 -3.59 -11.44
CA ASP A 19 -8.78 -3.39 -11.18
C ASP A 19 -9.23 -4.10 -9.90
N TYR A 20 -8.76 -5.34 -9.69
CA TYR A 20 -9.00 -6.04 -8.43
C TYR A 20 -8.40 -5.28 -7.25
N TYR A 21 -7.17 -4.81 -7.39
CA TYR A 21 -6.46 -4.09 -6.34
C TYR A 21 -7.24 -2.84 -5.90
N ARG A 22 -7.67 -2.03 -6.86
CA ARG A 22 -8.44 -0.82 -6.60
C ARG A 22 -9.83 -1.11 -6.04
N ASP A 23 -10.54 -2.09 -6.62
CA ASP A 23 -11.96 -2.28 -6.36
C ASP A 23 -12.25 -3.25 -5.20
N HIS A 24 -11.28 -4.10 -4.83
CA HIS A 24 -11.45 -5.11 -3.78
C HIS A 24 -10.42 -5.00 -2.67
N HIS A 25 -9.14 -4.88 -3.00
CA HIS A 25 -8.09 -4.83 -1.98
C HIS A 25 -8.09 -3.52 -1.20
N MET A 26 -8.24 -2.39 -1.88
CA MET A 26 -8.28 -1.08 -1.21
C MET A 26 -9.49 -0.95 -0.28
N PRO A 27 -10.72 -1.30 -0.69
CA PRO A 27 -11.85 -1.32 0.24
C PRO A 27 -11.66 -2.27 1.42
N LEU A 28 -11.03 -3.43 1.20
CA LEU A 28 -10.71 -4.36 2.27
C LEU A 28 -9.80 -3.72 3.32
N CYS A 29 -8.72 -3.08 2.89
CA CYS A 29 -7.80 -2.38 3.78
C CYS A 29 -8.52 -1.27 4.56
N SER A 30 -9.31 -0.45 3.88
CA SER A 30 -10.04 0.65 4.51
C SER A 30 -10.99 0.16 5.59
N ARG A 31 -11.71 -0.93 5.33
CA ARG A 31 -12.63 -1.51 6.29
C ARG A 31 -11.92 -2.10 7.51
N LEU A 32 -10.84 -2.85 7.26
CA LEU A 32 -10.14 -3.56 8.34
C LEU A 32 -9.31 -2.62 9.21
N PHE A 33 -8.82 -1.51 8.64
CA PHE A 33 -7.98 -0.56 9.37
C PHE A 33 -8.76 0.61 9.97
N ALA A 34 -10.05 0.73 9.68
CA ALA A 34 -10.86 1.91 10.02
C ALA A 34 -10.82 2.28 11.50
N ASP A 35 -10.80 1.29 12.40
CA ASP A 35 -10.87 1.50 13.85
C ASP A 35 -9.48 1.76 14.49
N HIS A 36 -8.43 1.87 13.69
CA HIS A 36 -7.05 1.94 14.16
C HIS A 36 -6.34 3.22 13.71
N GLY A 37 -7.04 4.35 13.75
CA GLY A 37 -6.44 5.63 13.39
C GLY A 37 -6.06 5.76 11.91
N PHE A 38 -6.67 4.95 11.05
CA PHE A 38 -6.41 4.98 9.61
C PHE A 38 -6.98 6.24 8.98
N ARG A 39 -6.15 6.99 8.27
CA ARG A 39 -6.51 8.27 7.65
C ARG A 39 -6.82 8.15 6.16
N GLY A 40 -6.31 7.13 5.51
CA GLY A 40 -6.51 6.93 4.09
C GLY A 40 -5.26 6.47 3.38
N VAL A 41 -5.32 6.45 2.06
CA VAL A 41 -4.23 6.00 1.21
C VAL A 41 -3.92 7.01 0.13
N VAL A 42 -2.67 7.00 -0.33
CA VAL A 42 -2.29 7.60 -1.60
C VAL A 42 -1.81 6.46 -2.49
N LEU A 43 -2.54 6.22 -3.57
CA LEU A 43 -2.24 5.15 -4.52
C LEU A 43 -1.63 5.75 -5.77
N ARG A 44 -0.42 5.32 -6.10
CA ARG A 44 0.30 5.75 -7.31
C ARG A 44 0.51 4.55 -8.21
N THR A 45 0.31 4.74 -9.50
CA THR A 45 0.58 3.71 -10.51
C THR A 45 1.88 4.02 -11.22
N GLY A 46 2.59 2.97 -11.64
CA GLY A 46 3.85 3.12 -12.32
C GLY A 46 4.96 3.59 -11.39
N GLY A 47 5.66 4.63 -11.81
CA GLY A 47 6.81 5.16 -11.07
C GLY A 47 8.11 4.72 -11.72
N GLY A 48 8.95 5.68 -12.04
CA GLY A 48 10.21 5.46 -12.71
C GLY A 48 11.21 6.57 -12.41
N LYS A 49 12.26 6.63 -13.19
CA LYS A 49 13.34 7.61 -13.01
C LYS A 49 12.98 8.99 -13.54
N GLY A 50 11.88 9.11 -14.25
CA GLY A 50 11.39 10.37 -14.79
C GLY A 50 10.15 10.16 -15.62
N PRO A 51 9.45 11.27 -15.98
CA PRO A 51 8.27 11.17 -16.85
C PRO A 51 8.59 10.46 -18.16
N GLY A 52 7.77 9.48 -18.55
CA GLY A 52 7.98 8.72 -19.79
C GLY A 52 9.02 7.62 -19.72
N SER A 53 9.71 7.44 -18.59
CA SER A 53 10.63 6.32 -18.42
C SER A 53 9.87 5.02 -18.10
N ALA A 54 10.57 3.88 -18.21
CA ALA A 54 9.99 2.59 -17.86
C ALA A 54 9.60 2.54 -16.39
N ASP A 55 8.48 1.90 -16.09
CA ASP A 55 7.96 1.76 -14.73
C ASP A 55 8.84 0.82 -13.92
N LEU A 56 9.20 1.24 -12.69
CA LEU A 56 9.91 0.41 -11.71
C LEU A 56 8.94 -0.41 -10.88
N ASN A 57 7.74 0.09 -10.67
CA ASN A 57 6.71 -0.57 -9.87
C ASN A 57 5.40 -0.66 -10.66
N TRP A 58 4.61 -1.69 -10.36
CA TRP A 58 3.22 -1.73 -10.77
C TRP A 58 2.42 -0.64 -10.06
N VAL A 59 2.60 -0.59 -8.73
CA VAL A 59 1.87 0.29 -7.83
C VAL A 59 2.77 0.64 -6.66
N SER A 60 2.63 1.86 -6.18
CA SER A 60 3.17 2.33 -4.90
C SER A 60 2.03 2.87 -4.05
N LEU A 61 1.97 2.48 -2.79
CA LEU A 61 0.87 2.81 -1.90
C LEU A 61 1.42 3.38 -0.60
N ASP A 62 0.89 4.52 -0.18
CA ASP A 62 1.11 5.04 1.17
C ASP A 62 -0.18 4.86 1.97
N LEU A 63 -0.09 4.11 3.07
CA LEU A 63 -1.18 4.00 4.04
C LEU A 63 -0.84 4.91 5.21
N ILE A 64 -1.74 5.81 5.55
CA ILE A 64 -1.50 6.86 6.51
C ILE A 64 -2.33 6.62 7.77
N PHE A 65 -1.65 6.64 8.92
CA PHE A 65 -2.25 6.42 10.24
C PHE A 65 -1.94 7.60 11.16
N ASP A 66 -2.72 7.77 12.21
CA ASP A 66 -2.50 8.81 13.21
C ASP A 66 -1.15 8.66 13.92
N SER A 67 -0.73 7.43 14.17
CA SER A 67 0.50 7.13 14.89
C SER A 67 1.06 5.76 14.52
N ALA A 68 2.32 5.54 14.83
CA ALA A 68 2.96 4.23 14.68
C ALA A 68 2.28 3.16 15.53
N ASP A 69 1.86 3.50 16.75
CA ASP A 69 1.21 2.55 17.65
C ASP A 69 -0.13 2.09 17.08
N GLN A 70 -0.91 2.99 16.51
CA GLN A 70 -2.19 2.63 15.88
C GLN A 70 -1.98 1.80 14.63
N MET A 71 -0.97 2.12 13.83
CA MET A 71 -0.61 1.31 12.67
C MET A 71 -0.23 -0.11 13.09
N GLN A 72 0.59 -0.26 14.13
CA GLN A 72 0.96 -1.58 14.63
C GLN A 72 -0.24 -2.35 15.14
N ALA A 73 -1.17 -1.69 15.81
CA ALA A 73 -2.43 -2.31 16.25
C ALA A 73 -3.27 -2.78 15.06
N ALA A 74 -3.35 -1.98 14.00
CA ALA A 74 -4.05 -2.34 12.78
C ALA A 74 -3.45 -3.59 12.13
N LEU A 75 -2.12 -3.62 12.01
CA LEU A 75 -1.42 -4.76 11.42
C LEU A 75 -1.56 -6.02 12.27
N ALA A 76 -1.53 -5.89 13.59
CA ALA A 76 -1.73 -7.02 14.50
C ALA A 76 -3.16 -7.58 14.37
N ALA A 77 -4.15 -6.72 14.22
CA ALA A 77 -5.55 -7.12 14.15
C ALA A 77 -5.93 -7.70 12.77
N ALA A 78 -5.39 -7.16 11.68
CA ALA A 78 -5.89 -7.42 10.34
C ALA A 78 -4.80 -7.71 9.29
N GLY A 79 -3.52 -7.64 9.65
CA GLY A 79 -2.44 -7.78 8.69
C GLY A 79 -2.44 -9.12 7.96
N GLN A 80 -2.79 -10.20 8.64
CA GLN A 80 -2.86 -11.53 8.02
C GLN A 80 -3.95 -11.61 6.96
N GLU A 81 -5.11 -11.03 7.23
CA GLU A 81 -6.24 -11.03 6.29
C GLU A 81 -5.91 -10.20 5.04
N VAL A 82 -5.29 -9.05 5.22
CA VAL A 82 -4.84 -8.20 4.12
C VAL A 82 -3.77 -8.91 3.29
N THR A 83 -2.79 -9.53 3.94
CA THR A 83 -1.72 -10.27 3.25
C THR A 83 -2.26 -11.49 2.50
N ALA A 84 -3.25 -12.17 3.06
CA ALA A 84 -3.85 -13.34 2.42
C ALA A 84 -4.53 -13.00 1.08
N ASP A 85 -4.95 -11.76 0.88
CA ASP A 85 -5.59 -11.32 -0.36
C ASP A 85 -4.59 -11.06 -1.50
N VAL A 86 -3.30 -10.91 -1.20
CA VAL A 86 -2.27 -10.54 -2.17
C VAL A 86 -2.22 -11.47 -3.39
N PRO A 87 -2.25 -12.82 -3.25
CA PRO A 87 -2.20 -13.70 -4.42
C PRO A 87 -3.36 -13.53 -5.39
N ASN A 88 -4.45 -12.91 -4.96
CA ASN A 88 -5.61 -12.69 -5.82
C ASN A 88 -5.35 -11.63 -6.89
N TYR A 89 -4.35 -10.77 -6.71
CA TYR A 89 -4.08 -9.71 -7.69
C TYR A 89 -2.63 -9.68 -8.19
N THR A 90 -1.69 -10.34 -7.52
CA THR A 90 -0.29 -10.30 -7.96
C THR A 90 0.50 -11.52 -7.51
N ASP A 91 1.56 -11.83 -8.26
CA ASP A 91 2.58 -12.82 -7.90
C ASP A 91 3.87 -12.17 -7.39
N VAL A 92 3.88 -10.84 -7.26
CA VAL A 92 5.06 -10.09 -6.80
C VAL A 92 5.01 -9.93 -5.29
N ARG A 93 6.17 -10.11 -4.64
CA ARG A 93 6.31 -9.79 -3.21
C ARG A 93 6.49 -8.29 -3.06
N PRO A 94 5.61 -7.61 -2.31
CA PRO A 94 5.76 -6.18 -2.08
C PRO A 94 6.95 -5.86 -1.18
N ARG A 95 7.53 -4.69 -1.38
CA ARG A 95 8.49 -4.09 -0.47
C ARG A 95 7.76 -3.11 0.43
N MET A 96 8.06 -3.16 1.72
CA MET A 96 7.44 -2.27 2.70
C MET A 96 8.48 -1.42 3.39
N SER A 97 8.14 -0.16 3.65
CA SER A 97 8.94 0.74 4.46
C SER A 97 8.01 1.58 5.33
N PHE A 98 8.57 2.10 6.42
CA PHE A 98 7.81 2.82 7.44
C PHE A 98 8.49 4.14 7.73
N SER A 99 7.70 5.21 7.88
CA SER A 99 8.27 6.53 8.09
C SER A 99 7.28 7.46 8.81
N GLU A 100 7.85 8.42 9.52
CA GLU A 100 7.09 9.51 10.13
C GLU A 100 6.80 10.58 9.06
N ILE A 101 5.57 11.09 9.04
CA ILE A 101 5.24 12.24 8.21
C ILE A 101 5.65 13.49 9.01
N ALA A 102 6.76 14.07 8.63
CA ALA A 102 7.35 15.19 9.36
C ALA A 102 6.65 16.51 9.10
N VAL A 103 6.24 16.75 7.84
CA VAL A 103 5.57 17.98 7.41
C VAL A 103 4.47 17.62 6.42
N GLU A 104 3.30 18.22 6.64
CA GLU A 104 2.17 18.11 5.71
C GLU A 104 1.89 19.52 5.17
N LEU A 105 1.96 19.67 3.84
CA LEU A 105 1.70 20.95 3.18
C LEU A 105 0.43 20.83 2.36
N GLY A 106 -0.53 21.71 2.64
CA GLY A 106 -1.82 21.72 1.96
C GLY A 106 -1.90 22.71 0.81
#